data_3fc9094c5b214114882de7c5da12743b
#
_entry.id   3fc9094c5b214114882de7c5da12743b
#
_cell.length_a   1.000
_cell.length_b   1.000
_cell.length_c   1.000
_cell.angle_alpha   90.00
_cell.angle_beta   90.00
_cell.angle_gamma   90.00
#
_symmetry.space_group_name_H-M   'P 1'
#
loop_
_entity.id
_entity.type
_entity.pdbx_description
1 polymer ?
#
loop_
_entity_poly.entity_id
_entity_poly.type
_entity_poly.pdbx_seq_one_letter_code
_entity_poly.pdbx_strand_id
1 'polypeptide(L)'
;MKNFWQRPTRSAVLVESRKMSNRFLHPSGDRRLLVCSLRQLAAKRLSFGFILLALYLPAAVFAAQAEDAEYESVAEEYIKTYLAAHPLQGTALGLHEYDGKITDYSRLALDAELSRLRRFDDRLAKFDPTKLSARQSIDLRILQAAVKRDLFEMQEMSIFERNPMVYARAADVNVYIKRNFAPLEDRVRSLVAIESQIPNILIAARTNLNEKLPKPFVELAIQIARGSADFLKKDLVAAVGSVKDEQLRAAFQEANRKAANALNDYAAWLEREKLPKASLDFALGEEKFGRFLTQTELVDLPPQKILEIGLAQLKAEQDAFAEAAKKIDPNKSPIEVFKQIQSEHPTPDKLIPDVAKDLDKIRKYVLSHHLVNIPSDVRAKVKETPQYLRATSFASMDTPGPFEKRATEAYYYVTPTEHDWPEKQKQEWLTAFNYYTSDVVSIHEAYPGHYVQFLHLNARPAQHLPKRT
;
A
#
# COMPACT_ATOMS: atom_id res chain seq x y z
N MET A 1 12.17 -35.56 5.26
CA MET A 1 11.32 -34.34 5.28
C MET A 1 9.83 -34.63 5.53
N LYS A 2 9.45 -35.62 6.36
CA LYS A 2 8.02 -35.92 6.64
C LYS A 2 7.53 -35.53 8.04
N ASN A 3 8.38 -34.97 8.91
CA ASN A 3 8.05 -34.77 10.33
C ASN A 3 8.17 -33.32 10.85
N PHE A 4 8.22 -32.30 9.99
CA PHE A 4 8.42 -30.91 10.44
C PHE A 4 7.10 -30.18 10.80
N TRP A 5 5.93 -30.75 10.52
CA TRP A 5 4.61 -30.13 10.69
C TRP A 5 3.72 -30.75 11.79
N GLN A 6 4.27 -31.63 12.63
CA GLN A 6 3.53 -32.13 13.78
C GLN A 6 3.99 -31.41 15.06
N ARG A 7 3.36 -30.29 15.38
CA ARG A 7 3.33 -29.72 16.74
C ARG A 7 2.01 -30.00 17.41
N PRO A 8 2.00 -30.35 18.71
CA PRO A 8 0.79 -30.66 19.46
C PRO A 8 -0.10 -29.43 19.59
N THR A 9 -1.37 -29.63 19.34
CA THR A 9 -2.47 -28.70 19.51
C THR A 9 -2.51 -28.11 20.92
N ARG A 10 -2.41 -26.78 21.03
CA ARG A 10 -2.77 -26.02 22.23
C ARG A 10 -4.30 -26.02 22.40
N SER A 11 -4.84 -27.12 22.91
CA SER A 11 -6.25 -27.26 23.34
C SER A 11 -6.37 -27.46 24.85
N ALA A 12 -5.52 -26.85 25.66
CA ALA A 12 -5.56 -27.07 27.12
C ALA A 12 -5.62 -25.77 27.97
N VAL A 13 -5.87 -24.59 27.39
CA VAL A 13 -5.89 -23.33 28.19
C VAL A 13 -7.22 -22.56 28.09
N LEU A 14 -8.25 -23.09 27.44
CA LEU A 14 -9.54 -22.38 27.29
C LEU A 14 -10.72 -23.07 27.97
N VAL A 15 -10.51 -23.92 28.97
CA VAL A 15 -11.59 -24.61 29.70
C VAL A 15 -11.75 -24.15 31.18
N GLU A 16 -10.92 -23.25 31.70
CA GLU A 16 -11.03 -22.83 33.11
C GLU A 16 -11.70 -21.48 33.41
N SER A 17 -12.20 -20.75 32.41
CA SER A 17 -12.88 -19.45 32.64
C SER A 17 -14.43 -19.49 32.58
N ARG A 18 -15.06 -20.66 32.55
CA ARG A 18 -16.52 -20.81 32.49
C ARG A 18 -17.18 -21.56 33.69
N LYS A 19 -16.56 -21.55 34.86
CA LYS A 19 -17.14 -22.17 36.06
C LYS A 19 -17.14 -21.27 37.30
N MET A 20 -17.58 -20.04 37.17
CA MET A 20 -17.96 -19.23 38.34
C MET A 20 -19.12 -18.28 37.99
N SER A 21 -20.29 -18.79 37.80
CA SER A 21 -21.55 -18.05 37.94
C SER A 21 -22.71 -19.02 37.94
N ASN A 22 -22.90 -19.73 39.05
CA ASN A 22 -24.18 -20.33 39.40
C ASN A 22 -24.06 -20.93 40.81
N ARG A 23 -24.27 -20.13 41.83
CA ARG A 23 -24.78 -20.54 43.14
C ARG A 23 -25.31 -19.30 43.85
N PHE A 24 -26.62 -19.19 43.88
CA PHE A 24 -27.40 -18.85 45.08
C PHE A 24 -28.88 -18.92 44.71
N LEU A 25 -29.48 -20.04 45.14
CA LEU A 25 -30.91 -20.28 45.13
C LEU A 25 -31.43 -20.19 46.58
N HIS A 26 -32.47 -19.40 46.73
CA HIS A 26 -33.62 -19.49 47.65
C HIS A 26 -33.38 -19.72 49.17
N PRO A 27 -34.23 -19.14 50.06
CA PRO A 27 -35.63 -19.53 50.17
C PRO A 27 -36.66 -18.43 50.47
N SER A 28 -37.86 -18.69 49.98
CA SER A 28 -39.22 -18.49 50.50
C SER A 28 -39.49 -17.60 51.72
N GLY A 29 -40.48 -16.68 51.59
CA GLY A 29 -41.10 -15.98 52.70
C GLY A 29 -42.22 -15.07 52.24
N ASP A 30 -43.41 -15.52 52.45
CA ASP A 30 -44.69 -14.88 52.22
C ASP A 30 -44.89 -13.55 52.96
N ARG A 31 -45.23 -12.45 52.24
CA ARG A 31 -45.95 -11.28 52.77
C ARG A 31 -46.69 -10.56 51.65
N ARG A 32 -47.93 -11.00 51.45
CA ARG A 32 -48.94 -10.15 50.82
C ARG A 32 -49.42 -9.12 51.85
N LEU A 33 -49.78 -7.94 51.31
CA LEU A 33 -50.43 -6.79 51.97
C LEU A 33 -49.45 -5.67 52.37
N LEU A 34 -49.31 -4.72 51.43
CA LEU A 34 -49.16 -3.26 51.61
C LEU A 34 -48.44 -2.64 50.37
N VAL A 35 -49.00 -2.76 49.20
CA VAL A 35 -48.50 -2.06 48.01
C VAL A 35 -49.69 -1.65 47.13
N CYS A 36 -50.46 -0.69 47.56
CA CYS A 36 -51.50 -0.13 46.69
C CYS A 36 -51.53 1.43 46.63
N SER A 37 -50.62 2.15 47.29
CA SER A 37 -50.63 3.63 47.25
C SER A 37 -49.34 4.31 46.76
N LEU A 38 -48.29 3.56 46.48
CA LEU A 38 -47.02 4.12 45.94
C LEU A 38 -46.79 3.87 44.46
N ARG A 39 -47.61 3.03 43.79
CA ARG A 39 -47.49 2.74 42.36
C ARG A 39 -47.98 3.84 41.40
N GLN A 40 -48.87 4.72 41.83
CA GLN A 40 -49.43 5.77 40.97
C GLN A 40 -48.55 7.03 40.85
N LEU A 41 -47.66 7.30 41.80
CA LEU A 41 -46.74 8.43 41.74
C LEU A 41 -45.42 8.10 41.02
N ALA A 42 -44.97 6.88 41.05
CA ALA A 42 -43.78 6.41 40.33
C ALA A 42 -44.02 6.24 38.83
N ALA A 43 -45.22 5.80 38.43
CA ALA A 43 -45.58 5.60 37.02
C ALA A 43 -45.67 6.91 36.23
N LYS A 44 -46.08 8.03 36.87
CA LYS A 44 -46.13 9.34 36.18
C LYS A 44 -44.76 10.00 36.01
N ARG A 45 -43.78 9.71 36.87
CA ARG A 45 -42.40 10.24 36.70
C ARG A 45 -41.57 9.39 35.73
N LEU A 46 -41.79 8.09 35.62
CA LEU A 46 -41.14 7.23 34.61
C LEU A 46 -41.69 7.49 33.21
N SER A 47 -42.98 7.78 33.02
CA SER A 47 -43.54 8.09 31.71
C SER A 47 -43.04 9.41 31.13
N PHE A 48 -42.78 10.43 31.96
CA PHE A 48 -42.21 11.71 31.50
C PHE A 48 -40.71 11.59 31.14
N GLY A 49 -39.96 10.78 31.85
CA GLY A 49 -38.54 10.49 31.53
C GLY A 49 -38.38 9.70 30.23
N PHE A 50 -39.27 8.73 29.99
CA PHE A 50 -39.26 7.94 28.73
C PHE A 50 -39.73 8.76 27.52
N ILE A 51 -40.68 9.65 27.66
CA ILE A 51 -41.14 10.52 26.56
C ILE A 51 -40.05 11.59 26.21
N LEU A 52 -39.35 12.15 27.18
CA LEU A 52 -38.21 13.02 26.93
C LEU A 52 -37.02 12.25 26.29
N LEU A 53 -36.72 11.06 26.74
CA LEU A 53 -35.65 10.22 26.13
C LEU A 53 -36.02 9.78 24.71
N ALA A 54 -37.31 9.44 24.45
CA ALA A 54 -37.78 9.06 23.12
C ALA A 54 -37.84 10.23 22.11
N LEU A 55 -37.89 11.49 22.58
CA LEU A 55 -37.85 12.70 21.74
C LEU A 55 -36.39 13.15 21.47
N TYR A 56 -35.43 12.84 22.36
CA TYR A 56 -34.03 13.18 22.18
C TYR A 56 -33.27 12.20 21.24
N LEU A 57 -33.63 10.91 21.22
CA LEU A 57 -32.99 9.93 20.35
C LEU A 57 -33.15 10.25 18.85
N PRO A 58 -34.34 10.60 18.32
CA PRO A 58 -34.44 10.93 16.89
C PRO A 58 -33.69 12.22 16.53
N ALA A 59 -33.69 13.25 17.39
CA ALA A 59 -32.96 14.49 17.12
C ALA A 59 -31.44 14.31 17.05
N ALA A 60 -30.87 13.48 17.92
CA ALA A 60 -29.43 13.16 17.90
C ALA A 60 -29.04 12.31 16.66
N VAL A 61 -29.91 11.38 16.26
CA VAL A 61 -29.69 10.57 15.05
C VAL A 61 -29.79 11.43 13.79
N PHE A 62 -30.75 12.35 13.71
CA PHE A 62 -30.87 13.29 12.58
C PHE A 62 -29.71 14.28 12.53
N ALA A 63 -29.19 14.75 13.66
CA ALA A 63 -28.04 15.63 13.71
C ALA A 63 -26.75 14.91 13.23
N ALA A 64 -26.52 13.66 13.69
CA ALA A 64 -25.39 12.85 13.23
C ALA A 64 -25.49 12.54 11.72
N GLN A 65 -26.69 12.27 11.19
CA GLN A 65 -26.88 12.05 9.75
C GLN A 65 -26.60 13.30 8.92
N ALA A 66 -26.91 14.50 9.42
CA ALA A 66 -26.61 15.75 8.72
C ALA A 66 -25.11 16.04 8.70
N GLU A 67 -24.41 15.84 9.82
CA GLU A 67 -22.95 16.00 9.93
C GLU A 67 -22.20 14.96 9.06
N ASP A 68 -22.66 13.71 9.06
CA ASP A 68 -22.14 12.65 8.19
C ASP A 68 -22.27 13.03 6.70
N ALA A 69 -23.42 13.58 6.27
CA ALA A 69 -23.64 14.00 4.89
C ALA A 69 -22.75 15.17 4.48
N GLU A 70 -22.55 16.14 5.38
CA GLU A 70 -21.63 17.25 5.13
C GLU A 70 -20.18 16.77 5.00
N TYR A 71 -19.73 15.90 5.92
CA TYR A 71 -18.41 15.28 5.83
C TYR A 71 -18.25 14.49 4.53
N GLU A 72 -19.26 13.70 4.15
CA GLU A 72 -19.24 12.92 2.89
C GLU A 72 -19.03 13.81 1.68
N SER A 73 -19.73 14.93 1.61
CA SER A 73 -19.57 15.89 0.52
C SER A 73 -18.14 16.46 0.44
N VAL A 74 -17.54 16.79 1.61
CA VAL A 74 -16.15 17.27 1.66
C VAL A 74 -15.16 16.19 1.24
N ALA A 75 -15.36 14.95 1.69
CA ALA A 75 -14.50 13.82 1.35
C ALA A 75 -14.58 13.47 -0.16
N GLU A 76 -15.76 13.51 -0.75
CA GLU A 76 -15.94 13.27 -2.20
C GLU A 76 -15.28 14.37 -3.04
N GLU A 77 -15.43 15.65 -2.63
CA GLU A 77 -14.74 16.76 -3.29
C GLU A 77 -13.21 16.60 -3.21
N TYR A 78 -12.68 16.20 -2.03
CA TYR A 78 -11.25 15.93 -1.86
C TYR A 78 -10.78 14.84 -2.83
N ILE A 79 -11.44 13.68 -2.84
CA ILE A 79 -11.06 12.56 -3.70
C ILE A 79 -11.10 12.95 -5.17
N LYS A 80 -12.18 13.61 -5.60
CA LYS A 80 -12.33 14.06 -7.00
C LYS A 80 -11.22 15.03 -7.41
N THR A 81 -10.90 16.01 -6.57
CA THR A 81 -9.86 17.01 -6.86
C THR A 81 -8.45 16.41 -6.73
N TYR A 82 -8.24 15.48 -5.81
CA TYR A 82 -7.00 14.72 -5.69
C TYR A 82 -6.72 13.91 -6.96
N LEU A 83 -7.67 13.12 -7.43
CA LEU A 83 -7.51 12.31 -8.64
C LEU A 83 -7.35 13.16 -9.90
N ALA A 84 -7.95 14.35 -9.94
CA ALA A 84 -7.72 15.30 -11.04
C ALA A 84 -6.27 15.82 -11.06
N ALA A 85 -5.65 16.02 -9.88
CA ALA A 85 -4.23 16.41 -9.76
C ALA A 85 -3.28 15.22 -9.96
N HIS A 86 -3.72 14.00 -9.63
CA HIS A 86 -2.94 12.76 -9.71
C HIS A 86 -3.62 11.70 -10.61
N PRO A 87 -3.83 11.98 -11.90
CA PRO A 87 -4.68 11.14 -12.76
C PRO A 87 -4.16 9.71 -12.97
N LEU A 88 -2.84 9.48 -12.97
CA LEU A 88 -2.29 8.13 -13.05
C LEU A 88 -2.72 7.26 -11.87
N GLN A 89 -2.94 7.86 -10.69
CA GLN A 89 -3.51 7.15 -9.55
C GLN A 89 -4.95 6.74 -9.83
N GLY A 90 -5.76 7.61 -10.46
CA GLY A 90 -7.12 7.28 -10.89
C GLY A 90 -7.15 6.08 -11.85
N THR A 91 -6.30 6.08 -12.88
CA THR A 91 -6.14 4.93 -13.79
C THR A 91 -5.72 3.65 -13.04
N ALA A 92 -4.76 3.75 -12.11
CA ALA A 92 -4.30 2.60 -11.30
C ALA A 92 -5.41 2.03 -10.41
N LEU A 93 -6.31 2.88 -9.91
CA LEU A 93 -7.49 2.47 -9.15
C LEU A 93 -8.59 1.83 -10.04
N GLY A 94 -8.49 1.90 -11.37
CA GLY A 94 -9.48 1.40 -12.33
C GLY A 94 -10.55 2.43 -12.71
N LEU A 95 -10.29 3.73 -12.48
CA LEU A 95 -11.14 4.85 -12.86
C LEU A 95 -10.67 5.40 -14.22
N HIS A 96 -11.18 4.82 -15.30
CA HIS A 96 -10.68 5.06 -16.66
C HIS A 96 -11.04 6.43 -17.27
N GLU A 97 -11.83 7.26 -16.59
CA GLU A 97 -12.00 8.67 -16.95
C GLU A 97 -10.74 9.51 -16.77
N TYR A 98 -9.73 8.97 -16.09
CA TYR A 98 -8.40 9.59 -15.90
C TYR A 98 -7.37 9.12 -16.93
N ASP A 99 -7.69 8.15 -17.79
CA ASP A 99 -6.77 7.62 -18.78
C ASP A 99 -6.26 8.70 -19.74
N GLY A 100 -4.99 8.59 -20.10
CA GLY A 100 -4.33 9.56 -21.00
C GLY A 100 -3.95 10.89 -20.33
N LYS A 101 -4.21 11.07 -19.04
CA LYS A 101 -3.85 12.27 -18.27
C LYS A 101 -2.63 11.99 -17.42
N ILE A 102 -1.87 13.05 -17.13
CA ILE A 102 -0.66 13.00 -16.30
C ILE A 102 -0.60 14.21 -15.35
N THR A 103 0.07 14.06 -14.21
CA THR A 103 0.27 15.13 -13.25
C THR A 103 1.12 16.27 -13.86
N ASP A 104 0.69 17.51 -13.66
CA ASP A 104 1.45 18.70 -13.98
C ASP A 104 2.38 19.08 -12.82
N TYR A 105 3.68 19.08 -13.07
CA TYR A 105 4.70 19.46 -12.09
C TYR A 105 5.22 20.87 -12.28
N SER A 106 4.53 21.73 -13.04
CA SER A 106 4.87 23.14 -13.13
C SER A 106 4.74 23.81 -11.75
N ARG A 107 5.53 24.87 -11.53
CA ARG A 107 5.47 25.60 -10.25
C ARG A 107 4.05 26.09 -9.93
N LEU A 108 3.34 26.58 -10.96
CA LEU A 108 1.95 27.02 -10.80
C LEU A 108 1.03 25.91 -10.32
N ALA A 109 1.17 24.70 -10.89
CA ALA A 109 0.37 23.55 -10.49
C ALA A 109 0.70 23.07 -9.07
N LEU A 110 1.99 23.05 -8.70
CA LEU A 110 2.42 22.70 -7.34
C LEU A 110 1.95 23.72 -6.30
N ASP A 111 1.97 25.02 -6.59
CA ASP A 111 1.45 26.06 -5.70
C ASP A 111 -0.08 25.99 -5.56
N ALA A 112 -0.78 25.64 -6.63
CA ALA A 112 -2.24 25.38 -6.61
C ALA A 112 -2.58 24.16 -5.76
N GLU A 113 -1.81 23.08 -5.87
CA GLU A 113 -1.97 21.86 -5.08
C GLU A 113 -1.75 22.14 -3.59
N LEU A 114 -0.68 22.84 -3.24
CA LEU A 114 -0.42 23.25 -1.86
C LEU A 114 -1.58 24.09 -1.29
N SER A 115 -2.11 25.00 -2.10
CA SER A 115 -3.27 25.82 -1.70
C SER A 115 -4.53 24.99 -1.54
N ARG A 116 -4.74 23.96 -2.39
CA ARG A 116 -5.84 23.00 -2.28
C ARG A 116 -5.75 22.21 -0.98
N LEU A 117 -4.59 21.65 -0.67
CA LEU A 117 -4.37 20.86 0.55
C LEU A 117 -4.62 21.68 1.82
N ARG A 118 -4.11 22.91 1.88
CA ARG A 118 -4.38 23.82 3.02
C ARG A 118 -5.87 24.09 3.23
N ARG A 119 -6.62 24.35 2.16
CA ARG A 119 -8.08 24.53 2.26
C ARG A 119 -8.79 23.28 2.79
N PHE A 120 -8.36 22.08 2.40
CA PHE A 120 -8.94 20.84 2.93
C PHE A 120 -8.55 20.59 4.37
N ASP A 121 -7.32 20.88 4.79
CA ASP A 121 -6.90 20.78 6.19
C ASP A 121 -7.76 21.68 7.07
N ASP A 122 -7.96 22.94 6.67
CA ASP A 122 -8.82 23.91 7.38
C ASP A 122 -10.30 23.46 7.44
N ARG A 123 -10.82 22.83 6.37
CA ARG A 123 -12.21 22.35 6.34
C ARG A 123 -12.39 21.11 7.20
N LEU A 124 -11.47 20.16 7.12
CA LEU A 124 -11.53 18.91 7.88
C LEU A 124 -11.32 19.14 9.38
N ALA A 125 -10.56 20.16 9.77
CA ALA A 125 -10.38 20.56 11.17
C ALA A 125 -11.66 21.09 11.85
N LYS A 126 -12.68 21.48 11.09
CA LYS A 126 -13.96 22.00 11.64
C LYS A 126 -14.92 20.90 12.07
N PHE A 127 -14.73 19.66 11.60
CA PHE A 127 -15.59 18.55 12.00
C PHE A 127 -15.29 18.08 13.42
N ASP A 128 -16.34 17.93 14.21
CA ASP A 128 -16.28 17.33 15.54
C ASP A 128 -16.48 15.81 15.41
N PRO A 129 -15.43 14.99 15.65
CA PRO A 129 -15.55 13.53 15.49
C PRO A 129 -16.58 12.88 16.40
N THR A 130 -17.00 13.57 17.49
CA THR A 130 -18.03 13.05 18.41
C THR A 130 -19.45 13.18 17.86
N LYS A 131 -19.66 14.04 16.86
CA LYS A 131 -20.95 14.24 16.19
C LYS A 131 -21.12 13.38 14.95
N LEU A 132 -20.05 12.76 14.47
CA LEU A 132 -20.06 11.83 13.35
C LEU A 132 -20.41 10.41 13.79
N SER A 133 -20.95 9.62 12.90
CA SER A 133 -21.04 8.17 13.12
C SER A 133 -19.64 7.59 13.35
N ALA A 134 -19.57 6.47 14.07
CA ALA A 134 -18.29 5.79 14.37
C ALA A 134 -17.47 5.49 13.10
N ARG A 135 -18.13 5.22 11.98
CA ARG A 135 -17.49 5.01 10.70
C ARG A 135 -16.88 6.30 10.14
N GLN A 136 -17.67 7.37 10.07
CA GLN A 136 -17.23 8.65 9.50
C GLN A 136 -16.16 9.32 10.38
N SER A 137 -16.21 9.11 11.69
CA SER A 137 -15.16 9.56 12.61
C SER A 137 -13.80 8.91 12.30
N ILE A 138 -13.78 7.61 11.94
CA ILE A 138 -12.56 6.92 11.51
C ILE A 138 -12.12 7.44 10.12
N ASP A 139 -13.06 7.58 9.18
CA ASP A 139 -12.77 8.07 7.84
C ASP A 139 -12.24 9.52 7.86
N LEU A 140 -12.77 10.37 8.76
CA LEU A 140 -12.24 11.73 9.00
C LEU A 140 -10.77 11.70 9.44
N ARG A 141 -10.42 10.85 10.41
CA ARG A 141 -9.03 10.73 10.88
C ARG A 141 -8.09 10.26 9.77
N ILE A 142 -8.52 9.30 8.95
CA ILE A 142 -7.72 8.80 7.81
C ILE A 142 -7.52 9.93 6.80
N LEU A 143 -8.57 10.67 6.45
CA LEU A 143 -8.50 11.75 5.48
C LEU A 143 -7.65 12.92 5.99
N GLN A 144 -7.78 13.30 7.28
CA GLN A 144 -6.92 14.30 7.91
C GLN A 144 -5.45 13.88 7.87
N ALA A 145 -5.13 12.61 8.16
CA ALA A 145 -3.77 12.10 8.09
C ALA A 145 -3.22 12.12 6.66
N ALA A 146 -4.04 11.78 5.66
CA ALA A 146 -3.65 11.83 4.25
C ALA A 146 -3.33 13.28 3.81
N VAL A 147 -4.20 14.25 4.11
CA VAL A 147 -3.96 15.66 3.80
C VAL A 147 -2.70 16.18 4.50
N LYS A 148 -2.51 15.84 5.77
CA LYS A 148 -1.32 16.23 6.54
C LYS A 148 -0.04 15.59 6.00
N ARG A 149 -0.11 14.37 5.50
CA ARG A 149 1.03 13.71 4.82
C ARG A 149 1.44 14.51 3.59
N ASP A 150 0.50 14.79 2.69
CA ASP A 150 0.79 15.54 1.47
C ASP A 150 1.35 16.93 1.79
N LEU A 151 0.79 17.64 2.77
CA LEU A 151 1.32 18.91 3.27
C LEU A 151 2.74 18.78 3.83
N PHE A 152 2.99 17.75 4.64
CA PHE A 152 4.30 17.47 5.21
C PHE A 152 5.34 17.18 4.14
N GLU A 153 4.98 16.35 3.15
CA GLU A 153 5.85 16.03 2.02
C GLU A 153 6.20 17.28 1.21
N MET A 154 5.22 18.13 0.91
CA MET A 154 5.46 19.35 0.15
C MET A 154 6.23 20.43 0.93
N GLN A 155 5.89 20.65 2.21
CA GLN A 155 6.42 21.79 2.97
C GLN A 155 7.64 21.45 3.82
N GLU A 156 7.61 20.31 4.52
CA GLU A 156 8.66 19.94 5.48
C GLU A 156 9.76 19.09 4.82
N MET A 157 9.38 18.18 3.95
CA MET A 157 10.33 17.36 3.18
C MET A 157 10.78 18.05 1.89
N SER A 158 9.99 18.99 1.37
CA SER A 158 10.24 19.70 0.11
C SER A 158 10.52 18.71 -1.03
N ILE A 159 9.62 17.70 -1.21
CA ILE A 159 9.89 16.55 -2.09
C ILE A 159 10.10 16.96 -3.54
N PHE A 160 9.42 18.01 -4.01
CA PHE A 160 9.56 18.50 -5.39
C PHE A 160 10.86 19.27 -5.62
N GLU A 161 11.46 19.83 -4.58
CA GLU A 161 12.74 20.54 -4.63
C GLU A 161 13.95 19.65 -4.28
N ARG A 162 13.73 18.54 -3.55
CA ARG A 162 14.84 17.70 -3.03
C ARG A 162 14.87 16.29 -3.60
N ASN A 163 13.75 15.78 -4.14
CA ASN A 163 13.66 14.38 -4.55
C ASN A 163 13.51 14.22 -6.08
N PRO A 164 14.60 14.02 -6.82
CA PRO A 164 14.56 13.86 -8.28
C PRO A 164 13.83 12.58 -8.76
N MET A 165 13.62 11.59 -7.87
CA MET A 165 12.90 10.36 -8.21
C MET A 165 11.44 10.61 -8.55
N VAL A 166 10.81 11.65 -7.96
CA VAL A 166 9.40 12.01 -8.23
C VAL A 166 9.18 12.21 -9.73
N TYR A 167 10.08 12.92 -10.39
CA TYR A 167 9.99 13.21 -11.82
C TYR A 167 10.39 12.02 -12.69
N ALA A 168 11.38 11.22 -12.28
CA ALA A 168 11.78 10.01 -13.00
C ALA A 168 10.66 8.97 -13.05
N ARG A 169 9.84 8.88 -11.99
CA ARG A 169 8.70 7.95 -11.88
C ARG A 169 7.44 8.41 -12.64
N ALA A 170 7.38 9.68 -13.06
CA ALA A 170 6.24 10.19 -13.83
C ALA A 170 6.03 9.45 -15.17
N ALA A 171 7.06 8.73 -15.66
CA ALA A 171 7.01 7.90 -16.86
C ALA A 171 6.51 6.47 -16.62
N ASP A 172 6.01 6.11 -15.43
CA ASP A 172 5.45 4.78 -15.18
C ASP A 172 4.07 4.65 -15.81
N VAL A 173 4.06 4.12 -17.01
CA VAL A 173 2.86 3.86 -17.83
C VAL A 173 2.52 2.37 -17.91
N ASN A 174 3.13 1.54 -17.08
CA ASN A 174 3.00 0.09 -17.14
C ASN A 174 1.55 -0.41 -17.03
N VAL A 175 0.68 0.31 -16.33
CA VAL A 175 -0.75 -0.02 -16.20
C VAL A 175 -1.42 -0.23 -17.56
N TYR A 176 -1.02 0.50 -18.59
CA TYR A 176 -1.59 0.44 -19.93
C TYR A 176 -1.23 -0.82 -20.72
N ILE A 177 -0.19 -1.55 -20.35
CA ILE A 177 0.22 -2.78 -21.05
C ILE A 177 0.05 -4.05 -20.21
N LYS A 178 0.12 -3.95 -18.88
CA LYS A 178 -0.01 -5.12 -18.01
C LYS A 178 -1.45 -5.61 -17.87
N ARG A 179 -2.44 -4.77 -18.16
CA ARG A 179 -3.87 -5.07 -18.00
C ARG A 179 -4.67 -4.75 -19.27
N ASN A 180 -5.63 -5.64 -19.62
CA ASN A 180 -6.48 -5.48 -20.79
C ASN A 180 -7.84 -4.85 -20.41
N PHE A 181 -7.82 -3.66 -19.80
CA PHE A 181 -9.02 -2.95 -19.36
C PHE A 181 -9.79 -2.29 -20.53
N ALA A 182 -9.13 -2.03 -21.66
CA ALA A 182 -9.70 -1.46 -22.87
C ALA A 182 -9.06 -2.08 -24.13
N PRO A 183 -9.61 -1.88 -25.33
CA PRO A 183 -8.95 -2.21 -26.59
C PRO A 183 -7.53 -1.63 -26.65
N LEU A 184 -6.60 -2.35 -27.30
CA LEU A 184 -5.19 -1.94 -27.34
C LEU A 184 -5.01 -0.54 -27.94
N GLU A 185 -5.73 -0.23 -29.01
CA GLU A 185 -5.67 1.07 -29.68
C GLU A 185 -6.07 2.23 -28.75
N ASP A 186 -7.07 2.04 -27.88
CA ASP A 186 -7.50 3.06 -26.91
C ASP A 186 -6.45 3.28 -25.84
N ARG A 187 -5.85 2.19 -25.35
CA ARG A 187 -4.73 2.26 -24.40
C ARG A 187 -3.50 2.94 -25.00
N VAL A 188 -3.23 2.70 -26.30
CA VAL A 188 -2.12 3.34 -27.01
C VAL A 188 -2.38 4.82 -27.26
N ARG A 189 -3.62 5.25 -27.53
CA ARG A 189 -3.96 6.69 -27.57
C ARG A 189 -3.67 7.37 -26.23
N SER A 190 -4.01 6.71 -25.13
CA SER A 190 -3.68 7.22 -23.79
C SER A 190 -2.16 7.29 -23.54
N LEU A 191 -1.40 6.29 -23.97
CA LEU A 191 0.04 6.30 -23.91
C LEU A 191 0.65 7.48 -24.69
N VAL A 192 0.19 7.72 -25.93
CA VAL A 192 0.66 8.87 -26.75
C VAL A 192 0.42 10.19 -26.02
N ALA A 193 -0.78 10.36 -25.42
CA ALA A 193 -1.10 11.58 -24.68
C ALA A 193 -0.17 11.80 -23.48
N ILE A 194 0.09 10.76 -22.70
CA ILE A 194 0.98 10.81 -21.53
C ILE A 194 2.43 11.03 -21.93
N GLU A 195 2.96 10.21 -22.84
CA GLU A 195 4.36 10.24 -23.24
C GLU A 195 4.76 11.57 -23.89
N SER A 196 3.79 12.21 -24.60
CA SER A 196 4.00 13.55 -25.18
C SER A 196 4.27 14.62 -24.11
N GLN A 197 3.87 14.42 -22.85
CA GLN A 197 4.07 15.36 -21.75
C GLN A 197 5.33 15.08 -20.92
N ILE A 198 5.92 13.88 -21.01
CA ILE A 198 7.11 13.52 -20.22
C ILE A 198 8.26 14.52 -20.39
N PRO A 199 8.61 15.00 -21.60
CA PRO A 199 9.65 16.01 -21.74
C PRO A 199 9.39 17.29 -20.93
N ASN A 200 8.14 17.76 -20.88
CA ASN A 200 7.76 18.95 -20.11
C ASN A 200 7.92 18.75 -18.60
N ILE A 201 7.59 17.55 -18.10
CA ILE A 201 7.78 17.18 -16.69
C ILE A 201 9.27 17.21 -16.32
N LEU A 202 10.13 16.71 -17.17
CA LEU A 202 11.57 16.68 -16.93
C LEU A 202 12.23 18.07 -17.08
N ILE A 203 11.64 18.98 -17.86
CA ILE A 203 11.99 20.40 -17.88
C ILE A 203 11.58 21.05 -16.54
N ALA A 204 10.34 20.81 -16.07
CA ALA A 204 9.89 21.31 -14.78
C ALA A 204 10.78 20.79 -13.62
N ALA A 205 11.23 19.53 -13.67
CA ALA A 205 12.18 18.99 -12.71
C ALA A 205 13.48 19.80 -12.60
N ARG A 206 14.03 20.22 -13.74
CA ARG A 206 15.27 21.02 -13.76
C ARG A 206 15.08 22.40 -13.12
N THR A 207 13.88 22.96 -13.25
CA THR A 207 13.52 24.25 -12.66
C THR A 207 13.22 24.14 -11.16
N ASN A 208 12.56 23.07 -10.75
CA ASN A 208 12.10 22.91 -9.36
C ASN A 208 13.19 22.41 -8.42
N LEU A 209 14.09 21.54 -8.90
CA LEU A 209 15.10 20.88 -8.07
C LEU A 209 16.21 21.84 -7.62
N ASN A 210 16.49 21.82 -6.32
CA ASN A 210 17.56 22.56 -5.70
C ASN A 210 18.94 22.24 -6.31
N GLU A 211 19.90 23.14 -6.14
CA GLU A 211 21.26 22.93 -6.64
C GLU A 211 21.93 21.72 -5.99
N LYS A 212 21.81 21.59 -4.66
CA LYS A 212 22.32 20.45 -3.88
C LYS A 212 21.18 19.51 -3.54
N LEU A 213 21.37 18.23 -3.86
CA LEU A 213 20.38 17.17 -3.60
C LEU A 213 21.01 16.07 -2.73
N PRO A 214 20.19 15.29 -2.02
CA PRO A 214 20.67 14.11 -1.32
C PRO A 214 21.25 13.08 -2.29
N LYS A 215 22.51 12.67 -2.07
CA LYS A 215 23.23 11.75 -2.95
C LYS A 215 22.49 10.44 -3.25
N PRO A 216 21.94 9.72 -2.25
CA PRO A 216 21.19 8.50 -2.51
C PRO A 216 19.98 8.72 -3.42
N PHE A 217 19.31 9.89 -3.31
CA PHE A 217 18.15 10.21 -4.15
C PHE A 217 18.55 10.47 -5.60
N VAL A 218 19.69 11.13 -5.82
CA VAL A 218 20.21 11.37 -7.16
C VAL A 218 20.63 10.07 -7.83
N GLU A 219 21.39 9.23 -7.12
CA GLU A 219 21.86 7.93 -7.63
C GLU A 219 20.70 7.03 -8.04
N LEU A 220 19.68 6.94 -7.19
CA LEU A 220 18.49 6.14 -7.49
C LEU A 220 17.64 6.76 -8.62
N ALA A 221 17.49 8.08 -8.67
CA ALA A 221 16.78 8.75 -9.76
C ALA A 221 17.42 8.51 -11.13
N ILE A 222 18.74 8.47 -11.19
CA ILE A 222 19.49 8.12 -12.43
C ILE A 222 19.14 6.69 -12.88
N GLN A 223 19.15 5.74 -11.95
CA GLN A 223 18.80 4.34 -12.25
C GLN A 223 17.34 4.20 -12.72
N ILE A 224 16.41 4.87 -12.03
CA ILE A 224 14.98 4.85 -12.39
C ILE A 224 14.79 5.46 -13.79
N ALA A 225 15.36 6.62 -14.06
CA ALA A 225 15.20 7.29 -15.35
C ALA A 225 15.77 6.46 -16.52
N ARG A 226 16.94 5.83 -16.35
CA ARG A 226 17.52 4.92 -17.34
C ARG A 226 16.68 3.67 -17.53
N GLY A 227 16.25 3.03 -16.43
CA GLY A 227 15.38 1.85 -16.46
C GLY A 227 14.04 2.14 -17.15
N SER A 228 13.43 3.31 -16.87
CA SER A 228 12.20 3.75 -17.54
C SER A 228 12.43 4.00 -19.04
N ALA A 229 13.54 4.63 -19.42
CA ALA A 229 13.88 4.83 -20.84
C ALA A 229 14.07 3.50 -21.58
N ASP A 230 14.69 2.51 -20.95
CA ASP A 230 14.86 1.16 -21.51
C ASP A 230 13.53 0.42 -21.65
N PHE A 231 12.68 0.48 -20.64
CA PHE A 231 11.31 -0.06 -20.68
C PHE A 231 10.52 0.54 -21.84
N LEU A 232 10.53 1.87 -21.99
CA LEU A 232 9.84 2.53 -23.11
C LEU A 232 10.35 2.05 -24.46
N LYS A 233 11.66 1.86 -24.63
CA LYS A 233 12.27 1.43 -25.89
C LYS A 233 12.08 -0.05 -26.22
N LYS A 234 11.93 -0.92 -25.23
CA LYS A 234 11.90 -2.37 -25.40
C LYS A 234 10.52 -2.97 -25.12
N ASP A 235 10.15 -3.03 -23.83
CA ASP A 235 8.96 -3.77 -23.39
C ASP A 235 7.67 -3.11 -23.87
N LEU A 236 7.60 -1.78 -23.79
CA LEU A 236 6.43 -1.03 -24.26
C LEU A 236 6.25 -1.13 -25.77
N VAL A 237 7.32 -0.99 -26.55
CA VAL A 237 7.28 -1.16 -28.01
C VAL A 237 6.82 -2.57 -28.39
N ALA A 238 7.35 -3.61 -27.71
CA ALA A 238 6.94 -4.99 -27.94
C ALA A 238 5.46 -5.20 -27.62
N ALA A 239 4.97 -4.66 -26.51
CA ALA A 239 3.59 -4.81 -26.05
C ALA A 239 2.56 -4.16 -27.00
N VAL A 240 2.91 -3.06 -27.68
CA VAL A 240 2.03 -2.35 -28.62
C VAL A 240 2.22 -2.77 -30.08
N GLY A 241 3.11 -3.69 -30.36
CA GLY A 241 3.50 -4.11 -31.72
C GLY A 241 2.36 -4.64 -32.60
N SER A 242 1.23 -5.06 -31.99
CA SER A 242 0.07 -5.57 -32.71
C SER A 242 -0.95 -4.49 -33.13
N VAL A 243 -0.70 -3.22 -32.85
CA VAL A 243 -1.55 -2.09 -33.30
C VAL A 243 -1.56 -2.01 -34.82
N LYS A 244 -2.75 -2.05 -35.40
CA LYS A 244 -2.93 -2.06 -36.87
C LYS A 244 -3.04 -0.65 -37.47
N ASP A 245 -3.55 0.31 -36.71
CA ASP A 245 -3.65 1.71 -37.14
C ASP A 245 -2.25 2.32 -37.32
N GLU A 246 -1.88 2.57 -38.58
CA GLU A 246 -0.55 3.08 -38.94
C GLU A 246 -0.28 4.48 -38.41
N GLN A 247 -1.33 5.35 -38.41
CA GLN A 247 -1.20 6.72 -37.91
C GLN A 247 -0.97 6.72 -36.38
N LEU A 248 -1.74 5.90 -35.69
CA LEU A 248 -1.57 5.73 -34.24
C LEU A 248 -0.20 5.14 -33.90
N ARG A 249 0.25 4.15 -34.66
CA ARG A 249 1.58 3.54 -34.47
C ARG A 249 2.71 4.56 -34.70
N ALA A 250 2.61 5.40 -35.73
CA ALA A 250 3.59 6.46 -35.99
C ALA A 250 3.58 7.52 -34.88
N ALA A 251 2.39 7.94 -34.41
CA ALA A 251 2.26 8.88 -33.28
C ALA A 251 2.86 8.32 -32.00
N PHE A 252 2.61 7.04 -31.71
CA PHE A 252 3.21 6.35 -30.57
C PHE A 252 4.75 6.30 -30.66
N GLN A 253 5.29 5.88 -31.82
CA GLN A 253 6.74 5.81 -32.00
C GLN A 253 7.41 7.15 -31.77
N GLU A 254 6.82 8.24 -32.23
CA GLU A 254 7.37 9.59 -32.05
C GLU A 254 7.28 10.07 -30.59
N ALA A 255 6.12 9.88 -29.92
CA ALA A 255 5.95 10.24 -28.51
C ALA A 255 6.89 9.43 -27.61
N ASN A 256 6.94 8.12 -27.81
CA ASN A 256 7.81 7.19 -27.06
C ASN A 256 9.30 7.53 -27.23
N ARG A 257 9.75 7.78 -28.47
CA ARG A 257 11.12 8.18 -28.74
C ARG A 257 11.50 9.48 -28.00
N LYS A 258 10.61 10.50 -28.01
CA LYS A 258 10.83 11.77 -27.29
C LYS A 258 10.88 11.55 -25.78
N ALA A 259 9.95 10.78 -25.22
CA ALA A 259 9.90 10.47 -23.80
C ALA A 259 11.17 9.71 -23.34
N ALA A 260 11.57 8.66 -24.05
CA ALA A 260 12.75 7.88 -23.74
C ALA A 260 14.05 8.70 -23.84
N ASN A 261 14.16 9.58 -24.83
CA ASN A 261 15.32 10.48 -24.95
C ASN A 261 15.35 11.49 -23.81
N ALA A 262 14.20 12.10 -23.46
CA ALA A 262 14.10 13.06 -22.36
C ALA A 262 14.50 12.42 -21.01
N LEU A 263 14.13 11.17 -20.76
CA LEU A 263 14.53 10.41 -19.56
C LEU A 263 16.04 10.18 -19.53
N ASN A 264 16.66 9.79 -20.65
CA ASN A 264 18.11 9.64 -20.72
C ASN A 264 18.85 10.97 -20.55
N ASP A 265 18.34 12.05 -21.13
CA ASP A 265 18.89 13.41 -20.97
C ASP A 265 18.75 13.90 -19.53
N TYR A 266 17.66 13.54 -18.85
CA TYR A 266 17.48 13.83 -17.44
C TYR A 266 18.47 13.05 -16.57
N ALA A 267 18.63 11.75 -16.80
CA ALA A 267 19.62 10.93 -16.11
C ALA A 267 21.05 11.48 -16.30
N ALA A 268 21.42 11.81 -17.54
CA ALA A 268 22.73 12.40 -17.86
C ALA A 268 22.93 13.78 -17.21
N TRP A 269 21.87 14.60 -17.13
CA TRP A 269 21.94 15.89 -16.42
C TRP A 269 22.13 15.70 -14.92
N LEU A 270 21.39 14.78 -14.29
CA LEU A 270 21.57 14.44 -12.86
C LEU A 270 23.00 13.97 -12.58
N GLU A 271 23.56 13.13 -13.45
CA GLU A 271 24.89 12.57 -13.31
C GLU A 271 25.99 13.64 -13.44
N ARG A 272 25.88 14.55 -14.42
CA ARG A 272 26.89 15.56 -14.68
C ARG A 272 26.80 16.78 -13.78
N GLU A 273 25.57 17.20 -13.41
CA GLU A 273 25.39 18.51 -12.78
C GLU A 273 24.94 18.42 -11.32
N LYS A 274 24.23 17.35 -10.93
CA LYS A 274 23.70 17.21 -9.55
C LYS A 274 24.54 16.27 -8.72
N LEU A 275 24.93 15.11 -9.25
CA LEU A 275 25.67 14.09 -8.50
C LEU A 275 27.02 14.60 -7.95
N PRO A 276 27.84 15.38 -8.68
CA PRO A 276 29.10 15.92 -8.16
C PRO A 276 28.93 16.89 -6.98
N LYS A 277 27.74 17.53 -6.87
CA LYS A 277 27.41 18.51 -5.83
C LYS A 277 26.54 17.91 -4.72
N ALA A 278 26.17 16.64 -4.84
CA ALA A 278 25.23 15.97 -3.92
C ALA A 278 25.82 15.82 -2.52
N SER A 279 24.95 15.84 -1.52
CA SER A 279 25.31 15.72 -0.11
C SER A 279 24.74 14.45 0.52
N LEU A 280 25.21 14.09 1.72
CA LEU A 280 24.66 13.00 2.51
C LEU A 280 23.50 13.47 3.43
N ASP A 281 23.05 14.71 3.29
CA ASP A 281 21.95 15.27 4.06
C ASP A 281 20.59 14.79 3.52
N PHE A 282 20.22 13.56 3.86
CA PHE A 282 18.94 12.93 3.49
C PHE A 282 18.02 12.67 4.70
N ALA A 283 18.55 12.75 5.91
CA ALA A 283 17.78 12.47 7.12
C ALA A 283 16.80 13.61 7.45
N LEU A 284 15.62 13.26 7.95
CA LEU A 284 14.63 14.25 8.43
C LEU A 284 15.05 14.95 9.72
N GLY A 285 15.84 14.27 10.55
CA GLY A 285 16.13 14.66 11.91
C GLY A 285 15.01 14.27 12.89
N GLU A 286 15.32 14.25 14.18
CA GLU A 286 14.46 13.71 15.24
C GLU A 286 13.11 14.45 15.32
N GLU A 287 13.14 15.77 15.30
CA GLU A 287 11.93 16.59 15.46
C GLU A 287 10.95 16.40 14.28
N LYS A 288 11.43 16.50 13.04
CA LYS A 288 10.58 16.29 11.86
C LYS A 288 10.09 14.86 11.78
N PHE A 289 10.93 13.88 12.11
CA PHE A 289 10.53 12.47 12.15
C PHE A 289 9.45 12.21 13.19
N GLY A 290 9.55 12.81 14.39
CA GLY A 290 8.51 12.72 15.41
C GLY A 290 7.18 13.31 14.94
N ARG A 291 7.20 14.51 14.28
CA ARG A 291 5.99 15.10 13.69
C ARG A 291 5.42 14.24 12.57
N PHE A 292 6.26 13.67 11.71
CA PHE A 292 5.84 12.74 10.67
C PHE A 292 5.06 11.56 11.27
N LEU A 293 5.62 10.88 12.26
CA LEU A 293 4.97 9.75 12.93
C LEU A 293 3.59 10.12 13.49
N THR A 294 3.51 11.24 14.22
CA THR A 294 2.27 11.64 14.91
C THR A 294 1.21 12.14 13.93
N GLN A 295 1.58 12.99 12.95
CA GLN A 295 0.63 13.67 12.09
C GLN A 295 0.20 12.86 10.88
N THR A 296 1.09 12.02 10.34
CA THR A 296 0.86 11.30 9.09
C THR A 296 0.64 9.80 9.27
N GLU A 297 1.33 9.19 10.24
CA GLU A 297 1.24 7.75 10.52
C GLU A 297 0.31 7.43 11.70
N LEU A 298 -0.19 8.46 12.39
CA LEU A 298 -1.04 8.33 13.58
C LEU A 298 -0.38 7.50 14.70
N VAL A 299 0.95 7.58 14.80
CA VAL A 299 1.76 6.89 15.80
C VAL A 299 2.16 7.88 16.90
N ASP A 300 1.51 7.79 18.06
CA ASP A 300 1.73 8.70 19.21
C ASP A 300 2.92 8.28 20.10
N LEU A 301 3.79 7.40 19.60
CA LEU A 301 4.99 6.98 20.33
C LEU A 301 6.19 7.85 19.94
N PRO A 302 6.97 8.35 20.93
CA PRO A 302 8.23 9.00 20.64
C PRO A 302 9.19 8.06 19.88
N PRO A 303 10.02 8.57 18.95
CA PRO A 303 10.99 7.77 18.20
C PRO A 303 11.87 6.89 19.10
N GLN A 304 12.29 7.42 20.27
CA GLN A 304 13.08 6.69 21.26
C GLN A 304 12.35 5.45 21.80
N LYS A 305 11.03 5.58 22.02
CA LYS A 305 10.22 4.44 22.50
C LYS A 305 10.05 3.37 21.42
N ILE A 306 9.91 3.78 20.16
CA ILE A 306 9.90 2.85 19.02
C ILE A 306 11.22 2.11 18.91
N LEU A 307 12.37 2.81 19.09
CA LEU A 307 13.69 2.18 19.13
C LEU A 307 13.82 1.16 20.26
N GLU A 308 13.38 1.49 21.48
CA GLU A 308 13.38 0.55 22.60
C GLU A 308 12.58 -0.72 22.30
N ILE A 309 11.36 -0.58 21.75
CA ILE A 309 10.52 -1.70 21.33
C ILE A 309 11.23 -2.53 20.26
N GLY A 310 11.81 -1.86 19.25
CA GLY A 310 12.54 -2.52 18.16
C GLY A 310 13.76 -3.31 18.66
N LEU A 311 14.55 -2.74 19.58
CA LEU A 311 15.71 -3.43 20.17
C LEU A 311 15.31 -4.63 21.03
N ALA A 312 14.22 -4.51 21.80
CA ALA A 312 13.69 -5.62 22.59
C ALA A 312 13.18 -6.75 21.68
N GLN A 313 12.46 -6.42 20.60
CA GLN A 313 12.00 -7.40 19.62
C GLN A 313 13.17 -8.05 18.89
N LEU A 314 14.16 -7.27 18.44
CA LEU A 314 15.38 -7.80 17.80
C LEU A 314 16.06 -8.85 18.68
N LYS A 315 16.21 -8.58 20.00
CA LYS A 315 16.80 -9.54 20.93
C LYS A 315 15.96 -10.82 21.02
N ALA A 316 14.65 -10.69 21.11
CA ALA A 316 13.73 -11.85 21.15
C ALA A 316 13.84 -12.70 19.89
N GLU A 317 13.90 -12.07 18.70
CA GLU A 317 14.07 -12.77 17.42
C GLU A 317 15.43 -13.44 17.28
N GLN A 318 16.50 -12.80 17.78
CA GLN A 318 17.85 -13.41 17.81
C GLN A 318 17.88 -14.66 18.69
N ASP A 319 17.23 -14.63 19.85
CA ASP A 319 17.13 -15.80 20.73
C ASP A 319 16.29 -16.91 20.09
N ALA A 320 15.16 -16.56 19.47
CA ALA A 320 14.33 -17.51 18.74
C ALA A 320 15.07 -18.14 17.55
N PHE A 321 15.86 -17.36 16.81
CA PHE A 321 16.73 -17.83 15.73
C PHE A 321 17.77 -18.83 16.23
N ALA A 322 18.45 -18.53 17.32
CA ALA A 322 19.44 -19.44 17.92
C ALA A 322 18.80 -20.75 18.38
N GLU A 323 17.64 -20.69 19.04
CA GLU A 323 16.89 -21.88 19.45
C GLU A 323 16.37 -22.71 18.26
N ALA A 324 15.93 -22.06 17.18
CA ALA A 324 15.50 -22.75 15.96
C ALA A 324 16.67 -23.47 15.29
N ALA A 325 17.82 -22.80 15.16
CA ALA A 325 19.04 -23.37 14.60
C ALA A 325 19.51 -24.58 15.39
N LYS A 326 19.51 -24.50 16.72
CA LYS A 326 19.88 -25.62 17.61
C LYS A 326 18.96 -26.84 17.46
N LYS A 327 17.68 -26.64 17.12
CA LYS A 327 16.74 -27.75 16.84
C LYS A 327 17.04 -28.43 15.52
N ILE A 328 17.63 -27.71 14.55
CA ILE A 328 17.99 -28.26 13.22
C ILE A 328 19.31 -29.02 13.33
N ASP A 329 20.35 -28.38 13.88
CA ASP A 329 21.64 -29.02 14.11
C ASP A 329 22.28 -28.44 15.40
N PRO A 330 22.26 -29.20 16.53
CA PRO A 330 22.80 -28.73 17.81
C PRO A 330 24.34 -28.61 17.81
N ASN A 331 25.03 -29.16 16.82
CA ASN A 331 26.50 -29.17 16.73
C ASN A 331 27.06 -27.99 15.92
N LYS A 332 26.17 -27.19 15.28
CA LYS A 332 26.55 -26.02 14.48
C LYS A 332 26.13 -24.73 15.13
N SER A 333 26.88 -23.67 14.87
CA SER A 333 26.43 -22.32 15.22
C SER A 333 25.17 -21.93 14.43
N PRO A 334 24.33 -21.02 14.94
CA PRO A 334 23.14 -20.56 14.24
C PRO A 334 23.41 -20.05 12.82
N ILE A 335 24.56 -19.38 12.62
CA ILE A 335 24.96 -18.85 11.31
C ILE A 335 25.36 -19.97 10.34
N GLU A 336 26.01 -21.04 10.82
CA GLU A 336 26.34 -22.21 9.96
C GLU A 336 25.08 -22.94 9.53
N VAL A 337 24.11 -23.12 10.43
CA VAL A 337 22.81 -23.71 10.10
C VAL A 337 22.08 -22.83 9.06
N PHE A 338 22.10 -21.52 9.25
CA PHE A 338 21.46 -20.59 8.30
C PHE A 338 22.10 -20.65 6.92
N LYS A 339 23.44 -20.65 6.82
CA LYS A 339 24.15 -20.82 5.55
C LYS A 339 23.83 -22.14 4.87
N GLN A 340 23.68 -23.22 5.64
CA GLN A 340 23.26 -24.52 5.11
C GLN A 340 21.84 -24.43 4.51
N ILE A 341 20.89 -23.81 5.21
CA ILE A 341 19.52 -23.59 4.72
C ILE A 341 19.53 -22.75 3.44
N GLN A 342 20.31 -21.68 3.42
CA GLN A 342 20.44 -20.82 2.24
C GLN A 342 20.98 -21.51 1.00
N SER A 343 21.74 -22.61 1.14
CA SER A 343 22.24 -23.39 0.01
C SER A 343 21.12 -24.21 -0.70
N GLU A 344 19.97 -24.34 -0.07
CA GLU A 344 18.79 -25.00 -0.64
C GLU A 344 17.97 -24.02 -1.47
N HIS A 345 18.43 -23.71 -2.68
CA HIS A 345 17.80 -22.74 -3.56
C HIS A 345 17.52 -23.31 -4.96
N PRO A 346 16.58 -22.76 -5.73
CA PRO A 346 16.34 -23.18 -7.12
C PRO A 346 17.50 -22.78 -8.04
N THR A 347 17.56 -23.39 -9.22
CA THR A 347 18.36 -22.87 -10.33
C THR A 347 17.67 -21.64 -10.95
N PRO A 348 18.40 -20.76 -11.68
CA PRO A 348 17.83 -19.57 -12.30
C PRO A 348 16.52 -19.83 -13.08
N ASP A 349 16.49 -20.87 -13.88
CA ASP A 349 15.35 -21.30 -14.73
C ASP A 349 14.18 -21.89 -13.93
N LYS A 350 14.41 -22.36 -12.71
CA LYS A 350 13.38 -22.95 -11.85
C LYS A 350 12.77 -21.99 -10.85
N LEU A 351 13.36 -20.82 -10.60
CA LEU A 351 12.90 -19.91 -9.59
C LEU A 351 11.40 -19.58 -9.75
N ILE A 352 10.98 -19.13 -10.91
CA ILE A 352 9.58 -18.74 -11.15
C ILE A 352 8.63 -19.95 -11.12
N PRO A 353 8.92 -21.08 -11.79
CA PRO A 353 8.09 -22.28 -11.71
C PRO A 353 7.95 -22.84 -10.29
N ASP A 354 9.04 -22.86 -9.51
CA ASP A 354 9.03 -23.40 -8.15
C ASP A 354 8.20 -22.50 -7.22
N VAL A 355 8.37 -21.16 -7.30
CA VAL A 355 7.53 -20.21 -6.56
C VAL A 355 6.04 -20.40 -6.89
N ALA A 356 5.69 -20.57 -8.16
CA ALA A 356 4.30 -20.80 -8.56
C ALA A 356 3.73 -22.08 -7.94
N LYS A 357 4.52 -23.15 -7.91
CA LYS A 357 4.12 -24.43 -7.30
C LYS A 357 3.97 -24.32 -5.77
N ASP A 358 4.87 -23.58 -5.11
CA ASP A 358 4.82 -23.42 -3.66
C ASP A 358 3.68 -22.49 -3.25
N LEU A 359 3.37 -21.46 -4.05
CA LEU A 359 2.21 -20.61 -3.83
C LEU A 359 0.88 -21.41 -3.80
N ASP A 360 0.74 -22.41 -4.68
CA ASP A 360 -0.41 -23.32 -4.67
C ASP A 360 -0.47 -24.19 -3.39
N LYS A 361 0.68 -24.66 -2.89
CA LYS A 361 0.76 -25.40 -1.61
C LYS A 361 0.39 -24.53 -0.44
N ILE A 362 0.91 -23.30 -0.37
CA ILE A 362 0.61 -22.34 0.68
C ILE A 362 -0.89 -22.04 0.71
N ARG A 363 -1.50 -21.77 -0.45
CA ARG A 363 -2.96 -21.54 -0.54
C ARG A 363 -3.77 -22.73 -0.02
N LYS A 364 -3.41 -23.95 -0.42
CA LYS A 364 -4.06 -25.18 0.07
C LYS A 364 -3.94 -25.32 1.57
N TYR A 365 -2.78 -24.99 2.13
CA TYR A 365 -2.54 -25.04 3.57
C TYR A 365 -3.44 -24.03 4.31
N VAL A 366 -3.50 -22.78 3.84
CA VAL A 366 -4.36 -21.72 4.41
C VAL A 366 -5.83 -22.17 4.45
N LEU A 367 -6.33 -22.75 3.36
CA LEU A 367 -7.72 -23.22 3.27
C LEU A 367 -7.99 -24.43 4.15
N SER A 368 -7.13 -25.45 4.13
CA SER A 368 -7.32 -26.69 4.90
C SER A 368 -7.21 -26.50 6.41
N HIS A 369 -6.47 -25.48 6.86
CA HIS A 369 -6.33 -25.15 8.28
C HIS A 369 -7.26 -24.00 8.72
N HIS A 370 -8.14 -23.51 7.82
CA HIS A 370 -9.09 -22.44 8.12
C HIS A 370 -8.43 -21.19 8.74
N LEU A 371 -7.23 -20.82 8.27
CA LEU A 371 -6.47 -19.70 8.85
C LEU A 371 -7.15 -18.35 8.56
N VAL A 372 -7.67 -18.19 7.35
CA VAL A 372 -8.42 -17.02 6.91
C VAL A 372 -9.39 -17.42 5.79
N ASN A 373 -10.50 -16.71 5.66
CA ASN A 373 -11.39 -16.87 4.51
C ASN A 373 -10.79 -16.17 3.28
N ILE A 374 -10.82 -16.84 2.13
CA ILE A 374 -10.41 -16.28 0.83
C ILE A 374 -11.69 -16.04 0.02
N PRO A 375 -12.12 -14.77 -0.16
CA PRO A 375 -13.44 -14.44 -0.70
C PRO A 375 -13.56 -14.59 -2.23
N SER A 376 -12.51 -15.07 -2.93
CA SER A 376 -12.50 -15.22 -4.38
C SER A 376 -11.65 -16.42 -4.79
N ASP A 377 -12.07 -17.11 -5.87
CA ASP A 377 -11.29 -18.18 -6.51
C ASP A 377 -10.26 -17.68 -7.53
N VAL A 378 -10.26 -16.38 -7.86
CA VAL A 378 -9.23 -15.77 -8.70
C VAL A 378 -7.88 -15.92 -8.02
N ARG A 379 -6.87 -16.43 -8.77
CA ARG A 379 -5.54 -16.70 -8.25
C ARG A 379 -4.52 -15.69 -8.73
N ALA A 380 -3.58 -15.33 -7.87
CA ALA A 380 -2.41 -14.59 -8.30
C ALA A 380 -1.59 -15.42 -9.28
N LYS A 381 -1.18 -14.81 -10.38
CA LYS A 381 -0.30 -15.42 -11.41
C LYS A 381 1.14 -15.02 -11.09
N VAL A 382 2.01 -16.01 -10.88
CA VAL A 382 3.44 -15.72 -10.67
C VAL A 382 4.07 -15.34 -12.01
N LYS A 383 4.80 -14.22 -12.02
CA LYS A 383 5.53 -13.72 -13.20
C LYS A 383 6.86 -13.11 -12.79
N GLU A 384 7.75 -12.95 -13.76
CA GLU A 384 8.97 -12.17 -13.58
C GLU A 384 8.65 -10.70 -13.33
N THR A 385 9.39 -10.09 -12.41
CA THR A 385 9.34 -8.65 -12.20
C THR A 385 9.70 -7.91 -13.49
N PRO A 386 8.90 -6.92 -13.93
CA PRO A 386 9.25 -6.07 -15.07
C PRO A 386 10.62 -5.42 -14.90
N GLN A 387 11.39 -5.31 -15.99
CA GLN A 387 12.79 -4.89 -15.97
C GLN A 387 13.03 -3.57 -15.22
N TYR A 388 12.16 -2.58 -15.39
CA TYR A 388 12.29 -1.26 -14.75
C TYR A 388 12.05 -1.28 -13.22
N LEU A 389 11.47 -2.35 -12.67
CA LEU A 389 11.27 -2.53 -11.22
C LEU A 389 12.33 -3.42 -10.57
N ARG A 390 13.12 -4.18 -11.35
CA ARG A 390 14.04 -5.20 -10.81
C ARG A 390 15.09 -4.61 -9.87
N ALA A 391 15.55 -3.38 -10.11
CA ALA A 391 16.53 -2.70 -9.26
C ALA A 391 16.01 -2.38 -7.84
N THR A 392 14.69 -2.34 -7.66
CA THR A 392 14.06 -1.89 -6.40
C THR A 392 13.09 -2.90 -5.79
N SER A 393 12.88 -4.04 -6.44
CA SER A 393 11.93 -5.05 -5.99
C SER A 393 12.54 -6.44 -6.01
N PHE A 394 12.46 -7.13 -4.91
CA PHE A 394 12.83 -8.54 -4.78
C PHE A 394 11.66 -9.44 -5.20
N ALA A 395 10.49 -9.12 -4.71
CA ALA A 395 9.20 -9.63 -5.12
C ALA A 395 8.11 -8.62 -4.76
N SER A 396 6.94 -8.70 -5.40
CA SER A 396 5.84 -7.79 -5.09
C SER A 396 4.49 -8.32 -5.57
N MET A 397 3.42 -7.94 -4.86
CA MET A 397 2.06 -8.22 -5.28
C MET A 397 1.48 -7.06 -6.08
N ASP A 398 1.00 -7.34 -7.29
CA ASP A 398 0.29 -6.39 -8.14
C ASP A 398 -1.17 -6.83 -8.32
N THR A 399 -2.09 -6.07 -7.76
CA THR A 399 -3.53 -6.34 -7.82
C THR A 399 -4.24 -5.31 -8.70
N PRO A 400 -5.39 -5.68 -9.32
CA PRO A 400 -6.22 -4.69 -9.97
C PRO A 400 -6.70 -3.65 -8.96
N GLY A 401 -6.87 -2.42 -9.42
CA GLY A 401 -7.48 -1.38 -8.61
C GLY A 401 -8.89 -1.75 -8.15
N PRO A 402 -9.37 -1.20 -7.03
CA PRO A 402 -10.66 -1.59 -6.44
C PRO A 402 -11.87 -1.24 -7.32
N PHE A 403 -11.70 -0.36 -8.29
CA PHE A 403 -12.75 0.01 -9.25
C PHE A 403 -12.60 -0.67 -10.62
N GLU A 404 -11.53 -1.46 -10.83
CA GLU A 404 -11.32 -2.19 -12.05
C GLU A 404 -12.37 -3.31 -12.22
N LYS A 405 -13.10 -3.29 -13.34
CA LYS A 405 -14.21 -4.22 -13.61
C LYS A 405 -13.90 -5.25 -14.70
N ARG A 406 -12.87 -5.03 -15.50
CA ARG A 406 -12.57 -5.85 -16.69
C ARG A 406 -11.30 -6.68 -16.51
N ALA A 407 -10.23 -6.05 -16.11
CA ALA A 407 -8.90 -6.68 -15.98
C ALA A 407 -8.61 -7.06 -14.54
N THR A 408 -9.24 -8.13 -14.06
CA THR A 408 -9.22 -8.56 -12.65
C THR A 408 -8.05 -9.48 -12.29
N GLU A 409 -7.09 -9.70 -13.21
CA GLU A 409 -5.92 -10.52 -12.92
C GLU A 409 -5.01 -9.85 -11.89
N ALA A 410 -4.48 -10.67 -10.99
CA ALA A 410 -3.47 -10.29 -10.04
C ALA A 410 -2.15 -11.00 -10.37
N TYR A 411 -1.03 -10.30 -10.16
CA TYR A 411 0.30 -10.82 -10.44
C TYR A 411 1.16 -10.79 -9.19
N TYR A 412 1.77 -11.92 -8.88
CA TYR A 412 2.85 -12.00 -7.92
C TYR A 412 4.15 -11.97 -8.71
N TYR A 413 4.82 -10.83 -8.70
CA TYR A 413 6.08 -10.63 -9.37
C TYR A 413 7.24 -11.14 -8.52
N VAL A 414 8.16 -11.86 -9.14
CA VAL A 414 9.40 -12.36 -8.53
C VAL A 414 10.55 -11.93 -9.42
N THR A 415 11.59 -11.35 -8.85
CA THR A 415 12.73 -10.87 -9.61
C THR A 415 13.71 -12.01 -9.90
N PRO A 416 13.91 -12.39 -11.16
CA PRO A 416 14.87 -13.42 -11.55
C PRO A 416 16.31 -12.89 -11.47
N THR A 417 17.28 -13.78 -11.64
CA THR A 417 18.66 -13.38 -11.94
C THR A 417 18.74 -12.76 -13.34
N GLU A 418 19.58 -11.75 -13.54
CA GLU A 418 19.80 -11.21 -14.88
C GLU A 418 20.76 -12.10 -15.68
N HIS A 419 20.55 -12.14 -17.00
CA HIS A 419 21.36 -12.98 -17.88
C HIS A 419 22.85 -12.59 -17.88
N ASP A 420 23.13 -11.31 -17.83
CA ASP A 420 24.47 -10.71 -17.89
C ASP A 420 25.17 -10.61 -16.53
N TRP A 421 24.53 -11.02 -15.44
CA TRP A 421 25.20 -11.03 -14.14
C TRP A 421 26.32 -12.08 -14.09
N PRO A 422 27.44 -11.77 -13.42
CA PRO A 422 28.45 -12.75 -13.09
C PRO A 422 27.84 -13.93 -12.32
N GLU A 423 28.35 -15.14 -12.53
CA GLU A 423 27.81 -16.36 -11.89
C GLU A 423 27.77 -16.24 -10.35
N LYS A 424 28.79 -15.62 -9.76
CA LYS A 424 28.83 -15.33 -8.33
C LYS A 424 27.61 -14.51 -7.87
N GLN A 425 27.24 -13.47 -8.61
CA GLN A 425 26.10 -12.62 -8.29
C GLN A 425 24.77 -13.38 -8.44
N LYS A 426 24.64 -14.24 -9.46
CA LYS A 426 23.47 -15.11 -9.60
C LYS A 426 23.32 -16.05 -8.42
N GLN A 427 24.42 -16.67 -7.97
CA GLN A 427 24.42 -17.53 -6.79
C GLN A 427 24.07 -16.77 -5.51
N GLU A 428 24.64 -15.59 -5.30
CA GLU A 428 24.30 -14.74 -4.14
C GLU A 428 22.82 -14.36 -4.13
N TRP A 429 22.23 -14.05 -5.31
CA TRP A 429 20.82 -13.75 -5.45
C TRP A 429 19.94 -14.95 -5.10
N LEU A 430 20.22 -16.14 -5.65
CA LEU A 430 19.46 -17.35 -5.39
C LEU A 430 19.61 -17.82 -3.93
N THR A 431 20.80 -17.66 -3.34
CA THR A 431 21.04 -17.90 -1.93
C THR A 431 20.19 -16.98 -1.04
N ALA A 432 20.03 -15.70 -1.40
CA ALA A 432 19.15 -14.77 -0.71
C ALA A 432 17.67 -15.13 -0.93
N PHE A 433 17.30 -15.58 -2.13
CA PHE A 433 15.94 -16.02 -2.49
C PHE A 433 15.82 -17.55 -2.49
N ASN A 434 16.35 -18.20 -1.45
CA ASN A 434 16.25 -19.64 -1.25
C ASN A 434 14.80 -20.09 -1.02
N TYR A 435 14.54 -21.40 -1.00
CA TYR A 435 13.18 -21.93 -0.85
C TYR A 435 12.46 -21.43 0.40
N TYR A 436 13.14 -21.32 1.52
CA TYR A 436 12.54 -20.88 2.79
C TYR A 436 12.20 -19.39 2.80
N THR A 437 13.11 -18.57 2.26
CA THR A 437 12.85 -17.13 2.07
C THR A 437 11.70 -16.91 1.09
N SER A 438 11.67 -17.67 -0.01
CA SER A 438 10.59 -17.65 -1.01
C SER A 438 9.24 -17.97 -0.39
N ASP A 439 9.16 -18.97 0.50
CA ASP A 439 7.92 -19.33 1.21
C ASP A 439 7.44 -18.16 2.09
N VAL A 440 8.34 -17.56 2.89
CA VAL A 440 7.99 -16.43 3.76
C VAL A 440 7.52 -15.21 2.95
N VAL A 441 8.22 -14.88 1.86
CA VAL A 441 7.83 -13.79 0.96
C VAL A 441 6.50 -14.10 0.29
N SER A 442 6.26 -15.33 -0.17
CA SER A 442 4.99 -15.75 -0.77
C SER A 442 3.81 -15.68 0.22
N ILE A 443 4.06 -15.97 1.49
CA ILE A 443 3.07 -15.79 2.58
C ILE A 443 2.75 -14.30 2.76
N HIS A 444 3.76 -13.45 2.78
CA HIS A 444 3.62 -12.01 2.93
C HIS A 444 2.89 -11.37 1.73
N GLU A 445 3.30 -11.70 0.52
CA GLU A 445 2.75 -11.09 -0.69
C GLU A 445 1.37 -11.66 -1.07
N ALA A 446 1.16 -12.97 -0.93
CA ALA A 446 -0.03 -13.59 -1.48
C ALA A 446 -0.96 -14.21 -0.44
N TYR A 447 -0.62 -15.36 0.17
CA TYR A 447 -1.54 -16.14 0.99
C TYR A 447 -0.97 -16.46 2.38
N PRO A 448 -1.52 -15.86 3.47
CA PRO A 448 -2.70 -14.96 3.57
C PRO A 448 -2.39 -13.46 3.52
N GLY A 449 -1.30 -13.03 2.90
CA GLY A 449 -0.77 -11.67 2.90
C GLY A 449 -1.57 -10.65 2.09
N HIS A 450 -0.85 -9.76 1.39
CA HIS A 450 -1.41 -8.63 0.63
C HIS A 450 -2.54 -9.03 -0.31
N TYR A 451 -2.39 -10.13 -1.06
CA TYR A 451 -3.42 -10.55 -2.01
C TYR A 451 -4.76 -10.85 -1.35
N VAL A 452 -4.75 -11.57 -0.22
CA VAL A 452 -5.99 -11.87 0.52
C VAL A 452 -6.62 -10.59 1.07
N GLN A 453 -5.82 -9.64 1.56
CA GLN A 453 -6.30 -8.32 1.98
C GLN A 453 -7.03 -7.60 0.83
N PHE A 454 -6.43 -7.56 -0.36
CA PHE A 454 -7.05 -6.93 -1.54
C PHE A 454 -8.31 -7.68 -2.01
N LEU A 455 -8.33 -9.00 -1.94
CA LEU A 455 -9.55 -9.77 -2.24
C LEU A 455 -10.70 -9.40 -1.30
N HIS A 456 -10.43 -9.22 -0.01
CA HIS A 456 -11.43 -8.75 0.95
C HIS A 456 -11.87 -7.31 0.68
N LEU A 457 -10.94 -6.42 0.31
CA LEU A 457 -11.28 -5.05 -0.08
C LEU A 457 -12.21 -5.04 -1.29
N ASN A 458 -11.88 -5.80 -2.33
CA ASN A 458 -12.66 -5.86 -3.58
C ASN A 458 -14.01 -6.58 -3.42
N ALA A 459 -14.16 -7.47 -2.44
CA ALA A 459 -15.42 -8.14 -2.13
C ALA A 459 -16.44 -7.22 -1.42
N ARG A 460 -16.03 -6.03 -0.97
CA ARG A 460 -16.94 -5.06 -0.32
C ARG A 460 -17.78 -4.32 -1.36
N PRO A 461 -19.04 -3.95 -1.00
CA PRO A 461 -19.87 -3.13 -1.88
C PRO A 461 -19.20 -1.81 -2.26
N ALA A 462 -19.25 -1.43 -3.53
CA ALA A 462 -18.58 -0.25 -4.10
C ALA A 462 -18.91 1.06 -3.37
N GLN A 463 -20.12 1.18 -2.80
CA GLN A 463 -20.54 2.34 -2.01
C GLN A 463 -19.67 2.64 -0.77
N HIS A 464 -18.81 1.69 -0.37
CA HIS A 464 -17.94 1.82 0.79
C HIS A 464 -16.46 1.99 0.42
N LEU A 465 -16.10 1.91 -0.87
CA LEU A 465 -14.72 1.96 -1.36
C LEU A 465 -14.14 3.38 -1.51
N PRO A 466 -14.89 4.42 -1.98
CA PRO A 466 -14.31 5.70 -2.35
C PRO A 466 -13.55 6.43 -1.23
N LYS A 467 -13.79 6.06 0.01
CA LYS A 467 -13.29 6.79 1.18
C LYS A 467 -12.14 6.12 1.92
N ARG A 468 -11.72 4.91 1.51
CA ARG A 468 -10.71 4.10 2.22
C ARG A 468 -9.64 3.48 1.31
N THR A 469 -9.61 3.86 0.06
CA THR A 469 -8.58 3.43 -0.92
C THR A 469 -7.53 4.55 -1.20
#